data_00e2c3a1dad838f1570e07412212fee2
#
_entry.id   00e2c3a1dad838f1570e07412212fee2
#
_cell.length_a   1.000
_cell.length_b   1.000
_cell.length_c   1.000
_cell.angle_alpha   90.00
_cell.angle_beta   90.00
_cell.angle_gamma   90.00
#
_symmetry.space_group_name_H-M   'P 1'
#
loop_
_entity.id
_entity.type
_entity.pdbx_description
1 polymer ?
#
loop_
_entity_poly.entity_id
_entity_poly.type
_entity_poly.pdbx_seq_one_letter_code
_entity_poly.pdbx_strand_id
1 'polypeptide(L)'
;MKTLLLMGRQRFMKREIKPIRTEEGMLVIADNTFEQLNVDEYDSLLITGAADAQGMVEDESTQEFVSKFYDAGTLIGAISIAPILLLKLGYLKEKPFMIGVEKSNLYEEGFTDDDMKYMIGWEESCDEVVPEKYLKTDNIITSVAFGFRQWAMAIGKELNIELYPKSFDL
;
A
#
# COMPACT_ATOMS: atom_id res chain seq x y z
N MET A 1 10.41 -8.40 -15.39
CA MET A 1 9.68 -8.02 -14.16
C MET A 1 9.62 -6.50 -14.07
N LYS A 2 8.46 -5.94 -13.91
CA LYS A 2 8.23 -4.51 -13.71
C LYS A 2 7.36 -4.30 -12.48
N THR A 3 7.83 -3.49 -11.55
CA THR A 3 7.07 -3.06 -10.36
C THR A 3 6.69 -1.61 -10.52
N LEU A 4 5.44 -1.28 -10.25
CA LEU A 4 4.97 0.10 -10.19
C LEU A 4 4.94 0.57 -8.75
N LEU A 5 5.53 1.73 -8.49
CA LEU A 5 5.50 2.39 -7.18
C LEU A 5 4.49 3.54 -7.20
N LEU A 6 3.47 3.46 -6.36
CA LEU A 6 2.52 4.53 -6.10
C LEU A 6 2.85 5.19 -4.76
N MET A 7 3.27 6.43 -4.80
CA MET A 7 3.64 7.19 -3.60
C MET A 7 2.46 8.04 -3.09
N GLY A 8 2.31 8.08 -1.78
CA GLY A 8 1.13 8.54 -1.08
C GLY A 8 0.80 10.03 -1.05
N ARG A 9 1.33 10.87 -1.91
CA ARG A 9 0.86 12.27 -2.04
C ARG A 9 0.36 12.53 -3.45
N GLN A 10 -0.92 12.75 -3.56
CA GLN A 10 -1.74 12.30 -4.59
C GLN A 10 -2.34 13.18 -5.57
N ARG A 11 -2.10 14.39 -5.64
CA ARG A 11 -2.65 15.24 -6.72
C ARG A 11 -1.91 15.06 -8.06
N PHE A 12 -1.11 13.98 -8.19
CA PHE A 12 0.04 14.01 -9.07
C PHE A 12 -0.02 13.16 -10.33
N MET A 13 -0.89 12.21 -10.39
CA MET A 13 -0.93 11.32 -11.56
C MET A 13 -2.10 11.57 -12.50
N LYS A 14 -2.98 12.53 -12.18
CA LYS A 14 -4.24 12.67 -12.91
C LYS A 14 -4.15 13.16 -14.35
N ARG A 15 -3.34 14.15 -14.67
CA ARG A 15 -3.29 14.75 -16.02
C ARG A 15 -1.98 15.41 -16.42
N GLU A 16 -1.12 15.74 -15.47
CA GLU A 16 0.13 16.48 -15.72
C GLU A 16 1.26 15.94 -14.88
N ILE A 17 2.39 15.69 -15.51
CA ILE A 17 3.65 15.36 -14.83
C ILE A 17 4.24 16.66 -14.30
N LYS A 18 4.16 16.88 -12.99
CA LYS A 18 4.74 18.03 -12.30
C LYS A 18 5.68 17.59 -11.18
N PRO A 19 6.75 18.34 -10.90
CA PRO A 19 7.58 18.06 -9.74
C PRO A 19 6.80 18.14 -8.43
N ILE A 20 7.00 17.16 -7.57
CA ILE A 20 6.35 17.02 -6.28
C ILE A 20 7.40 17.08 -5.19
N ARG A 21 7.11 17.80 -4.11
CA ARG A 21 7.94 17.77 -2.92
C ARG A 21 7.40 16.74 -1.94
N THR A 22 8.24 15.75 -1.58
CA THR A 22 7.92 14.77 -0.54
C THR A 22 7.92 15.44 0.85
N GLU A 23 7.47 14.72 1.85
CA GLU A 23 7.48 15.18 3.26
C GLU A 23 8.90 15.48 3.74
N GLU A 24 9.88 14.71 3.29
CA GLU A 24 11.31 14.91 3.59
C GLU A 24 11.96 16.00 2.74
N GLY A 25 11.16 16.66 1.88
CA GLY A 25 11.61 17.79 1.08
C GLY A 25 12.25 17.43 -0.26
N MET A 26 12.32 16.15 -0.63
CA MET A 26 12.82 15.74 -1.94
C MET A 26 11.88 16.18 -3.06
N LEU A 27 12.46 16.50 -4.22
CA LEU A 27 11.70 16.79 -5.42
C LEU A 27 11.61 15.53 -6.28
N VAL A 28 10.41 15.03 -6.50
CA VAL A 28 10.15 13.82 -7.28
C VAL A 28 9.31 14.18 -8.50
N ILE A 29 9.59 13.56 -9.63
CA ILE A 29 8.81 13.70 -10.86
C ILE A 29 8.29 12.30 -11.22
N ALA A 30 6.99 12.17 -11.46
CA ALA A 30 6.41 10.92 -11.90
C ALA A 30 6.85 10.62 -13.35
N ASP A 31 7.12 9.36 -13.65
CA ASP A 31 7.50 8.95 -15.00
C ASP A 31 6.31 8.97 -15.96
N ASN A 32 5.10 8.68 -15.45
CA ASN A 32 3.88 8.57 -16.26
C ASN A 32 2.64 9.04 -15.48
N THR A 33 1.57 9.33 -16.21
CA THR A 33 0.21 9.48 -15.66
C THR A 33 -0.51 8.14 -15.61
N PHE A 34 -1.59 8.00 -14.85
CA PHE A 34 -2.41 6.78 -14.83
C PHE A 34 -2.93 6.38 -16.22
N GLU A 35 -3.26 7.36 -17.04
CA GLU A 35 -3.78 7.13 -18.41
C GLU A 35 -2.72 6.57 -19.36
N GLN A 36 -1.44 6.84 -19.10
CA GLN A 36 -0.32 6.38 -19.91
C GLN A 36 0.16 4.97 -19.54
N LEU A 37 -0.30 4.46 -18.38
CA LEU A 37 0.13 3.18 -17.88
C LEU A 37 -0.76 2.04 -18.36
N ASN A 38 -0.15 1.00 -18.90
CA ASN A 38 -0.80 -0.27 -19.16
C ASN A 38 -0.52 -1.22 -17.98
N VAL A 39 -1.56 -1.57 -17.23
CA VAL A 39 -1.41 -2.42 -16.02
C VAL A 39 -0.85 -3.81 -16.35
N ASP A 40 -1.12 -4.34 -17.54
CA ASP A 40 -0.64 -5.66 -17.99
C ASP A 40 0.89 -5.73 -18.17
N GLU A 41 1.56 -4.58 -18.14
CA GLU A 41 3.02 -4.52 -18.20
C GLU A 41 3.72 -4.67 -16.85
N TYR A 42 2.95 -4.73 -15.76
CA TYR A 42 3.48 -4.74 -14.40
C TYR A 42 3.13 -6.03 -13.67
N ASP A 43 4.11 -6.58 -12.98
CA ASP A 43 3.97 -7.77 -12.13
C ASP A 43 3.49 -7.42 -10.71
N SER A 44 3.63 -6.17 -10.31
CA SER A 44 3.22 -5.71 -8.99
C SER A 44 2.95 -4.21 -8.92
N LEU A 45 2.05 -3.83 -8.00
CA LEU A 45 1.79 -2.46 -7.58
C LEU A 45 2.21 -2.30 -6.12
N LEU A 46 3.10 -1.35 -5.82
CA LEU A 46 3.49 -1.02 -4.45
C LEU A 46 2.93 0.35 -4.07
N ILE A 47 2.17 0.39 -2.98
CA ILE A 47 1.54 1.60 -2.46
C ILE A 47 2.22 1.95 -1.14
N THR A 48 2.95 3.06 -1.12
CA THR A 48 3.61 3.55 0.09
C THR A 48 2.68 4.44 0.90
N GLY A 49 2.97 4.55 2.20
CA GLY A 49 2.25 5.46 3.09
C GLY A 49 2.51 6.94 2.79
N ALA A 50 1.72 7.77 3.46
CA ALA A 50 1.85 9.22 3.49
C ALA A 50 1.39 9.72 4.87
N ALA A 51 1.73 10.97 5.22
CA ALA A 51 1.20 11.61 6.44
C ALA A 51 -0.31 11.89 6.34
N ASP A 52 -0.80 12.13 5.12
CA ASP A 52 -2.21 12.37 4.83
C ASP A 52 -2.63 11.48 3.67
N ALA A 53 -3.49 10.51 3.96
CA ALA A 53 -4.02 9.57 2.98
C ALA A 53 -5.40 9.99 2.42
N GLN A 54 -6.08 10.96 3.04
CA GLN A 54 -7.44 11.34 2.69
C GLN A 54 -7.59 11.65 1.19
N GLY A 55 -6.69 12.47 0.66
CA GLY A 55 -6.71 12.79 -0.77
C GLY A 55 -6.56 11.55 -1.69
N MET A 56 -5.92 10.47 -1.25
CA MET A 56 -5.77 9.20 -1.98
C MET A 56 -7.03 8.36 -1.89
N VAL A 57 -7.60 8.30 -0.74
CA VAL A 57 -8.81 7.51 -0.47
C VAL A 57 -10.03 8.10 -1.18
N GLU A 58 -10.11 9.43 -1.30
CA GLU A 58 -11.22 10.13 -1.93
C GLU A 58 -11.08 10.28 -3.45
N ASP A 59 -9.90 10.06 -4.00
CA ASP A 59 -9.65 10.24 -5.43
C ASP A 59 -10.13 9.07 -6.28
N GLU A 60 -11.27 9.23 -6.96
CA GLU A 60 -11.86 8.22 -7.82
C GLU A 60 -10.87 7.68 -8.87
N SER A 61 -10.00 8.52 -9.44
CA SER A 61 -9.05 8.05 -10.45
C SER A 61 -7.95 7.15 -9.85
N THR A 62 -7.57 7.40 -8.60
CA THR A 62 -6.66 6.52 -7.86
C THR A 62 -7.35 5.19 -7.52
N GLN A 63 -8.61 5.24 -7.10
CA GLN A 63 -9.40 4.05 -6.82
C GLN A 63 -9.56 3.18 -8.08
N GLU A 64 -9.96 3.77 -9.21
CA GLU A 64 -10.10 3.07 -10.48
C GLU A 64 -8.77 2.46 -10.95
N PHE A 65 -7.67 3.20 -10.77
CA PHE A 65 -6.35 2.73 -11.16
C PHE A 65 -5.92 1.51 -10.34
N VAL A 66 -6.06 1.56 -9.01
CA VAL A 66 -5.74 0.43 -8.13
C VAL A 66 -6.64 -0.77 -8.39
N SER A 67 -7.93 -0.52 -8.67
CA SER A 67 -8.88 -1.58 -9.01
C SER A 67 -8.46 -2.38 -10.25
N LYS A 68 -7.90 -1.74 -11.27
CA LYS A 68 -7.39 -2.43 -12.46
C LYS A 68 -6.29 -3.44 -12.12
N PHE A 69 -5.39 -3.11 -11.19
CA PHE A 69 -4.36 -4.05 -10.73
C PHE A 69 -4.95 -5.21 -9.93
N TYR A 70 -5.93 -4.92 -9.07
CA TYR A 70 -6.60 -5.96 -8.31
C TYR A 70 -7.36 -6.94 -9.21
N ASP A 71 -8.12 -6.43 -10.17
CA ASP A 71 -8.92 -7.23 -11.12
C ASP A 71 -8.03 -8.07 -12.05
N ALA A 72 -6.84 -7.57 -12.39
CA ALA A 72 -5.83 -8.30 -13.14
C ALA A 72 -5.14 -9.41 -12.32
N GLY A 73 -5.41 -9.51 -11.01
CA GLY A 73 -4.75 -10.45 -10.11
C GLY A 73 -3.28 -10.13 -9.83
N THR A 74 -2.86 -8.92 -10.14
CA THR A 74 -1.49 -8.44 -9.92
C THR A 74 -1.17 -8.36 -8.43
N LEU A 75 0.06 -8.67 -8.04
CA LEU A 75 0.50 -8.55 -6.65
C LEU A 75 0.42 -7.09 -6.18
N ILE A 76 -0.28 -6.83 -5.08
CA ILE A 76 -0.37 -5.50 -4.48
C ILE A 76 0.32 -5.51 -3.11
N GLY A 77 1.32 -4.67 -2.96
CA GLY A 77 1.94 -4.38 -1.67
C GLY A 77 1.46 -3.03 -1.13
N ALA A 78 0.94 -2.99 0.10
CA ALA A 78 0.53 -1.74 0.75
C ALA A 78 1.12 -1.65 2.15
N ILE A 79 1.77 -0.52 2.47
CA ILE A 79 2.49 -0.36 3.75
C ILE A 79 2.10 0.94 4.47
N SER A 80 2.21 0.93 5.80
CA SER A 80 1.87 2.06 6.67
C SER A 80 0.38 2.39 6.60
N ILE A 81 -0.03 3.60 6.24
CA ILE A 81 -1.43 3.99 6.08
C ILE A 81 -2.04 3.51 4.76
N ALA A 82 -1.24 3.14 3.76
CA ALA A 82 -1.73 2.79 2.42
C ALA A 82 -2.81 1.68 2.36
N PRO A 83 -2.85 0.68 3.25
CA PRO A 83 -3.92 -0.31 3.28
C PRO A 83 -5.34 0.29 3.42
N ILE A 84 -5.47 1.53 3.91
CA ILE A 84 -6.76 2.23 3.99
C ILE A 84 -7.46 2.34 2.63
N LEU A 85 -6.71 2.54 1.55
CA LEU A 85 -7.26 2.59 0.20
C LEU A 85 -7.86 1.25 -0.22
N LEU A 86 -7.17 0.15 0.09
CA LEU A 86 -7.65 -1.20 -0.21
C LEU A 86 -8.86 -1.58 0.65
N LEU A 87 -8.90 -1.09 1.89
CA LEU A 87 -10.06 -1.22 2.76
C LEU A 87 -11.26 -0.45 2.21
N LYS A 88 -11.06 0.79 1.75
CA LYS A 88 -12.08 1.62 1.10
C LYS A 88 -12.68 0.96 -0.13
N LEU A 89 -11.85 0.29 -0.93
CA LEU A 89 -12.27 -0.47 -2.10
C LEU A 89 -12.92 -1.83 -1.77
N GLY A 90 -12.97 -2.21 -0.48
CA GLY A 90 -13.57 -3.45 -0.02
C GLY A 90 -12.70 -4.70 -0.19
N TYR A 91 -11.46 -4.58 -0.66
CA TYR A 91 -10.58 -5.72 -0.94
C TYR A 91 -10.03 -6.40 0.31
N LEU A 92 -10.04 -5.69 1.45
CA LEU A 92 -9.62 -6.20 2.76
C LEU A 92 -10.81 -6.55 3.68
N LYS A 93 -12.04 -6.40 3.20
CA LYS A 93 -13.23 -6.73 3.99
C LYS A 93 -13.23 -8.22 4.36
N GLU A 94 -13.50 -8.51 5.63
CA GLU A 94 -13.51 -9.86 6.22
C GLU A 94 -12.18 -10.64 6.10
N LYS A 95 -11.07 -9.94 5.90
CA LYS A 95 -9.75 -10.53 5.73
C LYS A 95 -8.74 -9.90 6.68
N PRO A 96 -7.75 -10.66 7.18
CA PRO A 96 -6.72 -10.09 8.04
C PRO A 96 -5.79 -9.18 7.23
N PHE A 97 -5.48 -8.01 7.81
CA PHE A 97 -4.55 -7.05 7.24
C PHE A 97 -3.86 -6.23 8.33
N MET A 98 -2.68 -5.70 8.00
CA MET A 98 -1.95 -4.77 8.85
C MET A 98 -2.05 -3.36 8.31
N ILE A 99 -2.15 -2.37 9.22
CA ILE A 99 -2.15 -0.95 8.89
C ILE A 99 -1.42 -0.16 9.98
N GLY A 100 -0.69 0.87 9.59
CA GLY A 100 0.13 1.69 10.48
C GLY A 100 -0.61 2.86 11.13
N VAL A 101 -1.87 2.69 11.46
CA VAL A 101 -2.70 3.68 12.18
C VAL A 101 -3.57 2.99 13.24
N GLU A 102 -4.04 3.77 14.20
CA GLU A 102 -4.98 3.32 15.21
C GLU A 102 -6.42 3.26 14.66
N LYS A 103 -7.25 2.41 15.25
CA LYS A 103 -8.68 2.34 14.90
C LYS A 103 -9.39 3.67 15.07
N SER A 104 -9.01 4.46 16.08
CA SER A 104 -9.56 5.79 16.31
C SER A 104 -9.45 6.71 15.11
N ASN A 105 -8.33 6.66 14.38
CA ASN A 105 -8.13 7.46 13.18
C ASN A 105 -9.07 7.03 12.04
N LEU A 106 -9.35 5.74 11.93
CA LEU A 106 -10.21 5.21 10.88
C LEU A 106 -11.70 5.52 11.12
N TYR A 107 -12.14 5.66 12.37
CA TYR A 107 -13.49 6.12 12.67
C TYR A 107 -13.73 7.55 12.15
N GLU A 108 -12.72 8.42 12.25
CA GLU A 108 -12.79 9.78 11.71
C GLU A 108 -12.95 9.79 10.18
N GLU A 109 -12.43 8.78 9.51
CA GLU A 109 -12.55 8.55 8.06
C GLU A 109 -13.83 7.79 7.67
N GLY A 110 -14.71 7.49 8.64
CA GLY A 110 -16.02 6.88 8.41
C GLY A 110 -16.01 5.35 8.29
N PHE A 111 -14.93 4.67 8.65
CA PHE A 111 -14.91 3.21 8.76
C PHE A 111 -15.59 2.73 10.03
N THR A 112 -16.16 1.53 9.98
CA THR A 112 -16.92 0.91 11.07
C THR A 112 -16.13 -0.22 11.73
N ASP A 113 -16.60 -0.69 12.89
CA ASP A 113 -16.04 -1.89 13.53
C ASP A 113 -16.07 -3.11 12.62
N ASP A 114 -17.08 -3.24 11.77
CA ASP A 114 -17.20 -4.36 10.83
C ASP A 114 -16.09 -4.31 9.75
N ASP A 115 -15.79 -3.12 9.25
CA ASP A 115 -14.70 -2.93 8.29
C ASP A 115 -13.33 -3.24 8.91
N MET A 116 -13.16 -2.94 10.20
CA MET A 116 -11.90 -3.09 10.94
C MET A 116 -11.79 -4.41 11.73
N LYS A 117 -12.74 -5.30 11.60
CA LYS A 117 -12.85 -6.52 12.44
C LYS A 117 -11.58 -7.37 12.44
N TYR A 118 -10.90 -7.47 11.32
CA TYR A 118 -9.69 -8.27 11.15
C TYR A 118 -8.43 -7.43 10.98
N MET A 119 -8.53 -6.13 11.30
CA MET A 119 -7.41 -5.20 11.27
C MET A 119 -6.45 -5.46 12.44
N ILE A 120 -5.16 -5.47 12.13
CA ILE A 120 -4.09 -5.35 13.10
C ILE A 120 -3.49 -3.96 12.95
N GLY A 121 -3.81 -3.08 13.88
CA GLY A 121 -3.36 -1.70 13.90
C GLY A 121 -1.92 -1.53 14.38
N TRP A 122 -1.53 -0.29 14.55
CA TRP A 122 -0.19 0.06 14.98
C TRP A 122 0.16 -0.54 16.35
N GLU A 123 -0.69 -0.37 17.37
CA GLU A 123 -0.44 -0.83 18.74
C GLU A 123 -0.30 -2.34 18.79
N GLU A 124 -1.26 -3.07 18.23
CA GLU A 124 -1.23 -4.54 18.22
C GLU A 124 0.02 -5.07 17.49
N SER A 125 0.45 -4.38 16.42
CA SER A 125 1.66 -4.77 15.67
C SER A 125 2.92 -4.55 16.49
N CYS A 126 2.96 -3.56 17.39
CA CYS A 126 4.08 -3.35 18.30
C CYS A 126 4.21 -4.45 19.35
N ASP A 127 3.10 -5.08 19.74
CA ASP A 127 3.06 -6.19 20.70
C ASP A 127 3.44 -7.56 20.10
N GLU A 128 4.04 -7.56 18.92
CA GLU A 128 4.51 -8.77 18.22
C GLU A 128 3.40 -9.80 17.90
N VAL A 129 2.17 -9.33 17.76
CA VAL A 129 1.02 -10.18 17.38
C VAL A 129 1.24 -10.88 16.03
N VAL A 130 1.99 -10.24 15.13
CA VAL A 130 2.42 -10.81 13.85
C VAL A 130 3.95 -10.77 13.78
N PRO A 131 4.64 -11.86 14.17
CA PRO A 131 6.11 -11.93 14.18
C PRO A 131 6.73 -11.65 12.80
N GLU A 132 6.07 -12.04 11.73
CA GLU A 132 6.50 -11.83 10.35
C GLU A 132 6.49 -10.35 9.94
N LYS A 133 5.81 -9.49 10.70
CA LYS A 133 5.64 -8.05 10.45
C LYS A 133 4.95 -7.72 9.12
N TYR A 134 4.27 -8.68 8.51
CA TYR A 134 3.39 -8.49 7.36
C TYR A 134 2.26 -9.52 7.37
N LEU A 135 1.19 -9.23 6.66
CA LEU A 135 0.13 -10.20 6.37
C LEU A 135 -0.07 -10.30 4.86
N LYS A 136 -0.22 -11.52 4.39
CA LYS A 136 -0.60 -11.82 3.01
C LYS A 136 -2.02 -12.33 2.98
N THR A 137 -2.84 -11.70 2.15
CA THR A 137 -4.22 -12.07 1.90
C THR A 137 -4.48 -12.04 0.40
N ASP A 138 -4.74 -13.18 -0.20
CA ASP A 138 -4.84 -13.35 -1.65
C ASP A 138 -3.58 -12.80 -2.37
N ASN A 139 -3.75 -11.84 -3.30
CA ASN A 139 -2.67 -11.14 -3.98
C ASN A 139 -2.25 -9.82 -3.30
N ILE A 140 -2.64 -9.60 -2.04
CA ILE A 140 -2.31 -8.40 -1.28
C ILE A 140 -1.34 -8.73 -0.15
N ILE A 141 -0.30 -7.92 0.03
CA ILE A 141 0.62 -7.97 1.18
C ILE A 141 0.58 -6.62 1.89
N THR A 142 0.15 -6.64 3.15
CA THR A 142 0.07 -5.44 3.99
C THR A 142 1.09 -5.48 5.12
N SER A 143 1.55 -4.30 5.57
CA SER A 143 2.46 -4.16 6.70
C SER A 143 2.37 -2.79 7.34
N VAL A 144 2.89 -2.67 8.55
CA VAL A 144 3.17 -1.41 9.24
C VAL A 144 4.54 -0.85 8.84
N ALA A 145 4.78 0.45 9.07
CA ALA A 145 6.00 1.12 8.62
C ALA A 145 7.30 0.44 9.09
N PHE A 146 7.38 0.03 10.35
CA PHE A 146 8.59 -0.62 10.88
C PHE A 146 8.79 -2.06 10.37
N GLY A 147 7.78 -2.67 9.73
CA GLY A 147 7.87 -3.98 9.08
C GLY A 147 8.35 -3.93 7.62
N PHE A 148 8.83 -2.78 7.14
CA PHE A 148 9.15 -2.56 5.72
C PHE A 148 10.16 -3.57 5.14
N ARG A 149 11.11 -4.04 5.94
CA ARG A 149 12.13 -5.02 5.50
C ARG A 149 11.48 -6.38 5.21
N GLN A 150 10.71 -6.89 6.16
CA GLN A 150 10.00 -8.16 6.02
C GLN A 150 8.95 -8.09 4.91
N TRP A 151 8.24 -6.97 4.81
CA TRP A 151 7.30 -6.70 3.73
C TRP A 151 7.97 -6.72 2.36
N ALA A 152 9.12 -6.04 2.20
CA ALA A 152 9.87 -6.03 0.95
C ALA A 152 10.37 -7.45 0.58
N MET A 153 10.84 -8.21 1.57
CA MET A 153 11.25 -9.61 1.39
C MET A 153 10.08 -10.49 0.96
N ALA A 154 8.90 -10.32 1.56
CA ALA A 154 7.70 -11.06 1.19
C ALA A 154 7.29 -10.79 -0.27
N ILE A 155 7.28 -9.53 -0.69
CA ILE A 155 7.00 -9.13 -2.06
C ILE A 155 8.01 -9.74 -3.03
N GLY A 156 9.31 -9.62 -2.72
CA GLY A 156 10.35 -10.18 -3.57
C GLY A 156 10.23 -11.71 -3.72
N LYS A 157 9.85 -12.41 -2.65
CA LYS A 157 9.58 -13.85 -2.69
C LYS A 157 8.41 -14.20 -3.62
N GLU A 158 7.32 -13.46 -3.55
CA GLU A 158 6.16 -13.67 -4.45
C GLU A 158 6.51 -13.41 -5.92
N LEU A 159 7.41 -12.46 -6.16
CA LEU A 159 7.90 -12.13 -7.50
C LEU A 159 9.04 -13.04 -7.97
N ASN A 160 9.41 -14.08 -7.21
CA ASN A 160 10.53 -14.97 -7.49
C ASN A 160 11.86 -14.23 -7.71
N ILE A 161 12.10 -13.16 -6.95
CA ILE A 161 13.36 -12.42 -6.94
C ILE A 161 14.33 -13.15 -6.01
N GLU A 162 15.59 -13.31 -6.43
CA GLU A 162 16.65 -13.77 -5.52
C GLU A 162 16.88 -12.69 -4.44
N LEU A 163 16.71 -13.07 -3.19
CA LEU A 163 16.76 -12.18 -2.05
C LEU A 163 17.93 -12.54 -1.13
N TYR A 164 18.57 -11.51 -0.61
CA TYR A 164 19.69 -11.64 0.33
C TYR A 164 19.28 -11.02 1.67
N PRO A 165 18.77 -11.81 2.64
CA PRO A 165 18.26 -11.31 3.92
C PRO A 165 19.22 -10.38 4.65
N LYS A 166 20.52 -10.68 4.62
CA LYS A 166 21.56 -9.83 5.21
C LYS A 166 21.61 -8.41 4.64
N SER A 167 21.12 -8.19 3.43
CA SER A 167 21.03 -6.83 2.85
C SER A 167 19.90 -6.01 3.47
N PHE A 168 19.05 -6.66 4.26
CA PHE A 168 17.91 -6.05 4.98
C PHE A 168 18.10 -6.12 6.50
N ASP A 169 19.29 -6.51 6.99
CA ASP A 169 19.56 -6.78 8.41
C ASP A 169 18.60 -7.83 9.02
N LEU A 170 18.29 -8.87 8.24
CA LEU A 170 17.42 -10.00 8.60
C LEU A 170 18.21 -11.32 8.65
#